data_fabb23f08255b1261dfe565a7a4095bf
#
_entry.id   fabb23f08255b1261dfe565a7a4095bf
#
_cell.length_a   1.000
_cell.length_b   1.000
_cell.length_c   1.000
_cell.angle_alpha   90.00
_cell.angle_beta   90.00
_cell.angle_gamma   90.00
#
_symmetry.space_group_name_H-M   'P 1'
#
loop_
_entity.id
_entity.type
_entity.pdbx_description
1 polymer ?
#
loop_
_entity_poly.entity_id
_entity_poly.type
_entity_poly.pdbx_seq_one_letter_code
_entity_poly.pdbx_strand_id
1 'polypeptide(L)'
;MRIIVFGAHPDDMEIGMGGTITKHVEAGDDVLMVVATVPNLRELRTQEAQAGAEVLGARLEILDIPPDDLGVNRRTIREFDRLLTTVDPHLVYTHWDQDSHQDHNAVSRAILAAGRRNRCSVLMYEQTIPGGVTPGGFKAQSFVDITDYIDRKCRSILVHRTQIDQNGGDWWLDGVRGRAMYRGYQMNARFGEAFEVVKEIEVNFGHRLAMRPRPNGAGPGEGHPAPGRDATSQMPRTR
;
A
#
# COMPACT_ATOMS: atom_id res chain seq x y z
N MET A 1 -10.89 -7.74 -12.46
CA MET A 1 -9.89 -7.19 -13.43
C MET A 1 -8.59 -7.98 -13.28
N ARG A 2 -7.64 -7.84 -14.24
CA ARG A 2 -6.25 -8.31 -14.04
C ARG A 2 -5.42 -7.13 -13.55
N ILE A 3 -4.74 -7.31 -12.43
CA ILE A 3 -3.97 -6.27 -11.74
C ILE A 3 -2.58 -6.79 -11.45
N ILE A 4 -1.56 -5.97 -11.72
CA ILE A 4 -0.20 -6.23 -11.26
C ILE A 4 0.19 -5.15 -10.26
N VAL A 5 0.79 -5.58 -9.16
CA VAL A 5 1.37 -4.70 -8.15
C VAL A 5 2.88 -4.98 -8.09
N PHE A 6 3.71 -3.98 -8.38
CA PHE A 6 5.16 -4.13 -8.35
C PHE A 6 5.74 -3.53 -7.07
N GLY A 7 6.53 -4.32 -6.35
CA GLY A 7 7.42 -3.91 -5.26
C GLY A 7 8.88 -4.16 -5.62
N ALA A 8 9.78 -3.39 -5.06
CA ALA A 8 11.22 -3.62 -5.20
C ALA A 8 11.64 -4.84 -4.37
N HIS A 9 11.18 -4.90 -3.12
CA HIS A 9 11.55 -5.91 -2.14
C HIS A 9 10.33 -6.63 -1.55
N PRO A 10 10.53 -7.79 -0.89
CA PRO A 10 9.52 -8.37 -0.01
C PRO A 10 9.10 -7.37 1.08
N ASP A 11 7.80 -7.18 1.30
CA ASP A 11 7.12 -6.27 2.23
C ASP A 11 6.59 -4.94 1.64
N ASP A 12 7.18 -4.45 0.58
CA ASP A 12 6.86 -3.14 -0.01
C ASP A 12 5.36 -2.97 -0.31
N MET A 13 4.78 -3.96 -0.98
CA MET A 13 3.39 -3.90 -1.44
C MET A 13 2.39 -3.99 -0.28
N GLU A 14 2.71 -4.75 0.73
CA GLU A 14 1.95 -4.86 1.98
C GLU A 14 1.95 -3.52 2.71
N ILE A 15 3.13 -2.89 2.85
CA ILE A 15 3.31 -1.58 3.49
C ILE A 15 2.62 -0.47 2.69
N GLY A 16 2.82 -0.48 1.37
CA GLY A 16 2.30 0.57 0.50
C GLY A 16 0.78 0.50 0.32
N MET A 17 0.24 -0.70 0.02
CA MET A 17 -1.14 -0.83 -0.41
C MET A 17 -1.82 -2.16 -0.06
N GLY A 18 -1.42 -2.81 1.03
CA GLY A 18 -1.97 -4.12 1.44
C GLY A 18 -3.48 -4.12 1.64
N GLY A 19 -4.06 -3.01 2.11
CA GLY A 19 -5.52 -2.85 2.24
C GLY A 19 -6.22 -2.83 0.88
N THR A 20 -5.67 -2.09 -0.08
CA THR A 20 -6.19 -2.02 -1.46
C THR A 20 -6.06 -3.36 -2.18
N ILE A 21 -4.93 -4.08 -2.01
CA ILE A 21 -4.75 -5.44 -2.55
C ILE A 21 -5.86 -6.35 -2.04
N THR A 22 -6.09 -6.37 -0.73
CA THR A 22 -7.17 -7.17 -0.12
C THR A 22 -8.53 -6.83 -0.71
N LYS A 23 -8.83 -5.54 -0.86
CA LYS A 23 -10.10 -5.06 -1.41
C LYS A 23 -10.31 -5.49 -2.85
N HIS A 24 -9.26 -5.47 -3.67
CA HIS A 24 -9.30 -6.00 -5.04
C HIS A 24 -9.58 -7.50 -5.07
N VAL A 25 -8.86 -8.27 -4.26
CA VAL A 25 -9.04 -9.73 -4.17
C VAL A 25 -10.47 -10.07 -3.75
N GLU A 26 -11.02 -9.40 -2.74
CA GLU A 26 -12.40 -9.61 -2.29
C GLU A 26 -13.46 -9.16 -3.32
N ALA A 27 -13.10 -8.22 -4.19
CA ALA A 27 -13.93 -7.83 -5.33
C ALA A 27 -13.90 -8.84 -6.49
N GLY A 28 -13.08 -9.90 -6.38
CA GLY A 28 -12.91 -10.93 -7.41
C GLY A 28 -11.93 -10.52 -8.52
N ASP A 29 -11.07 -9.56 -8.28
CA ASP A 29 -10.00 -9.20 -9.20
C ASP A 29 -8.84 -10.21 -9.09
N ASP A 30 -8.19 -10.51 -10.23
CA ASP A 30 -6.99 -11.32 -10.28
C ASP A 30 -5.76 -10.43 -10.03
N VAL A 31 -5.21 -10.53 -8.83
CA VAL A 31 -4.08 -9.70 -8.37
C VAL A 31 -2.79 -10.51 -8.35
N LEU A 32 -1.80 -10.03 -9.10
CA LEU A 32 -0.43 -10.53 -9.09
C LEU A 32 0.48 -9.52 -8.39
N MET A 33 1.03 -9.89 -7.26
CA MET A 33 2.12 -9.19 -6.59
C MET A 33 3.45 -9.62 -7.22
N VAL A 34 4.33 -8.66 -7.51
CA VAL A 34 5.63 -8.93 -8.12
C VAL A 34 6.73 -8.27 -7.29
N VAL A 35 7.64 -9.07 -6.76
CA VAL A 35 8.86 -8.61 -6.09
C VAL A 35 10.01 -8.59 -7.11
N ALA A 36 10.66 -7.44 -7.29
CA ALA A 36 11.72 -7.29 -8.27
C ALA A 36 13.04 -7.97 -7.84
N THR A 37 13.42 -7.83 -6.57
CA THR A 37 14.65 -8.40 -6.04
C THR A 37 14.52 -8.79 -4.56
N VAL A 38 15.36 -9.72 -4.11
CA VAL A 38 15.51 -10.09 -2.70
C VAL A 38 16.98 -9.88 -2.31
N PRO A 39 17.32 -8.74 -1.68
CA PRO A 39 18.71 -8.33 -1.53
C PRO A 39 19.53 -9.14 -0.51
N ASN A 40 18.89 -9.74 0.47
CA ASN A 40 19.54 -10.55 1.50
C ASN A 40 18.59 -11.64 2.00
N LEU A 41 19.12 -12.60 2.77
CA LEU A 41 18.34 -13.69 3.39
C LEU A 41 17.30 -14.30 2.42
N ARG A 42 17.69 -14.49 1.16
CA ARG A 42 16.80 -14.78 0.03
C ARG A 42 15.74 -15.83 0.32
N GLU A 43 16.17 -16.96 0.86
CA GLU A 43 15.26 -18.09 1.14
C GLU A 43 14.18 -17.70 2.17
N LEU A 44 14.59 -17.09 3.27
CA LEU A 44 13.70 -16.70 4.36
C LEU A 44 12.75 -15.58 3.92
N ARG A 45 13.27 -14.51 3.28
CA ARG A 45 12.44 -13.40 2.81
C ARG A 45 11.50 -13.80 1.67
N THR A 46 11.87 -14.82 0.88
CA THR A 46 10.94 -15.42 -0.10
C THR A 46 9.77 -16.10 0.59
N GLN A 47 10.03 -16.86 1.67
CA GLN A 47 8.96 -17.48 2.46
C GLN A 47 8.06 -16.44 3.13
N GLU A 48 8.64 -15.36 3.68
CA GLU A 48 7.89 -14.25 4.25
C GLU A 48 7.01 -13.55 3.22
N ALA A 49 7.53 -13.28 2.01
CA ALA A 49 6.76 -12.69 0.92
C ALA A 49 5.58 -13.59 0.49
N GLN A 50 5.81 -14.90 0.42
CA GLN A 50 4.75 -15.86 0.13
C GLN A 50 3.66 -15.82 1.21
N ALA A 51 4.04 -15.83 2.49
CA ALA A 51 3.10 -15.73 3.60
C ALA A 51 2.34 -14.39 3.60
N GLY A 52 3.01 -13.27 3.25
CA GLY A 52 2.37 -11.96 3.09
C GLY A 52 1.30 -11.95 2.01
N ALA A 53 1.64 -12.48 0.83
CA ALA A 53 0.71 -12.61 -0.29
C ALA A 53 -0.49 -13.52 0.05
N GLU A 54 -0.27 -14.62 0.77
CA GLU A 54 -1.33 -15.52 1.25
C GLU A 54 -2.29 -14.80 2.22
N VAL A 55 -1.76 -14.00 3.14
CA VAL A 55 -2.60 -13.18 4.04
C VAL A 55 -3.48 -12.22 3.26
N LEU A 56 -2.97 -11.61 2.18
CA LEU A 56 -3.72 -10.70 1.32
C LEU A 56 -4.65 -11.44 0.34
N GLY A 57 -4.41 -12.73 0.08
CA GLY A 57 -5.14 -13.55 -0.88
C GLY A 57 -4.73 -13.33 -2.33
N ALA A 58 -3.55 -12.76 -2.58
CA ALA A 58 -3.02 -12.46 -3.90
C ALA A 58 -2.00 -13.52 -4.37
N ARG A 59 -1.79 -13.60 -5.68
CA ARG A 59 -0.70 -14.39 -6.26
C ARG A 59 0.62 -13.63 -6.13
N LEU A 60 1.74 -14.35 -6.02
CA LEU A 60 3.09 -13.77 -5.93
C LEU A 60 3.98 -14.32 -7.05
N GLU A 61 4.78 -13.43 -7.66
CA GLU A 61 5.92 -13.76 -8.50
C GLU A 61 7.15 -13.01 -7.97
N ILE A 62 8.26 -13.72 -7.77
CA ILE A 62 9.54 -13.13 -7.38
C ILE A 62 10.48 -13.24 -8.57
N LEU A 63 10.95 -12.09 -9.05
CA LEU A 63 11.90 -12.03 -10.14
C LEU A 63 13.32 -12.33 -9.65
N ASP A 64 14.15 -12.86 -10.55
CA ASP A 64 15.54 -13.12 -10.26
C ASP A 64 16.46 -12.00 -10.77
N ILE A 65 16.13 -10.76 -10.38
CA ILE A 65 16.98 -9.61 -10.67
C ILE A 65 17.96 -9.49 -9.50
N PRO A 66 19.29 -9.64 -9.73
CA PRO A 66 20.26 -9.37 -8.69
C PRO A 66 20.14 -7.96 -8.15
N PRO A 67 20.32 -7.71 -6.84
CA PRO A 67 20.18 -6.38 -6.26
C PRO A 67 21.01 -5.30 -6.96
N ASP A 68 22.26 -5.62 -7.29
CA ASP A 68 23.19 -4.70 -7.98
C ASP A 68 22.78 -4.42 -9.43
N ASP A 69 21.94 -5.26 -10.04
CA ASP A 69 21.44 -5.09 -11.42
C ASP A 69 20.07 -4.38 -11.46
N LEU A 70 19.42 -4.18 -10.30
CA LEU A 70 18.13 -3.52 -10.25
C LEU A 70 18.29 -2.02 -10.58
N GLY A 71 17.75 -1.61 -11.72
CA GLY A 71 17.91 -0.25 -12.21
C GLY A 71 17.06 0.03 -13.45
N VAL A 72 17.11 1.28 -13.93
CA VAL A 72 16.47 1.66 -15.19
C VAL A 72 17.36 1.22 -16.35
N ASN A 73 17.41 -0.06 -16.62
CA ASN A 73 18.23 -0.69 -17.63
C ASN A 73 17.43 -1.69 -18.48
N ARG A 74 18.06 -2.16 -19.57
CA ARG A 74 17.41 -3.06 -20.55
C ARG A 74 16.98 -4.40 -19.94
N ARG A 75 17.71 -4.91 -18.95
CA ARG A 75 17.39 -6.18 -18.28
C ARG A 75 16.12 -6.05 -17.47
N THR A 76 16.08 -5.10 -16.55
CA THR A 76 14.92 -4.84 -15.69
C THR A 76 13.68 -4.48 -16.51
N ILE A 77 13.82 -3.58 -17.50
CA ILE A 77 12.70 -3.18 -18.38
C ILE A 77 12.16 -4.39 -19.15
N ARG A 78 13.01 -5.30 -19.63
CA ARG A 78 12.58 -6.50 -20.36
C ARG A 78 11.78 -7.46 -19.47
N GLU A 79 12.19 -7.67 -18.21
CA GLU A 79 11.45 -8.52 -17.29
C GLU A 79 10.06 -7.95 -16.99
N PHE A 80 9.97 -6.65 -16.78
CA PHE A 80 8.67 -5.99 -16.56
C PHE A 80 7.80 -5.99 -17.82
N ASP A 81 8.38 -5.73 -19.00
CA ASP A 81 7.67 -5.80 -20.29
C ASP A 81 7.12 -7.22 -20.57
N ARG A 82 7.90 -8.27 -20.21
CA ARG A 82 7.45 -9.66 -20.27
C ARG A 82 6.17 -9.86 -19.45
N LEU A 83 6.16 -9.41 -18.21
CA LEU A 83 5.01 -9.52 -17.31
C LEU A 83 3.80 -8.73 -17.83
N LEU A 84 4.01 -7.47 -18.22
CA LEU A 84 2.96 -6.64 -18.77
C LEU A 84 2.35 -7.22 -20.04
N THR A 85 3.17 -7.88 -20.87
CA THR A 85 2.70 -8.54 -22.09
C THR A 85 1.96 -9.85 -21.79
N THR A 86 2.49 -10.65 -20.85
CA THR A 86 1.92 -11.99 -20.56
C THR A 86 0.61 -11.88 -19.78
N VAL A 87 0.55 -10.99 -18.79
CA VAL A 87 -0.64 -10.82 -17.95
C VAL A 87 -1.68 -9.92 -18.62
N ASP A 88 -1.25 -8.99 -19.47
CA ASP A 88 -2.11 -7.98 -20.12
C ASP A 88 -3.02 -7.30 -19.08
N PRO A 89 -2.44 -6.57 -18.10
CA PRO A 89 -3.18 -6.02 -16.98
C PRO A 89 -4.08 -4.86 -17.42
N HIS A 90 -5.19 -4.66 -16.71
CA HIS A 90 -6.02 -3.47 -16.82
C HIS A 90 -5.45 -2.33 -15.98
N LEU A 91 -4.79 -2.69 -14.86
CA LEU A 91 -4.27 -1.76 -13.87
C LEU A 91 -2.93 -2.26 -13.34
N VAL A 92 -1.99 -1.34 -13.24
CA VAL A 92 -0.67 -1.54 -12.66
C VAL A 92 -0.48 -0.59 -11.50
N TYR A 93 -0.03 -1.11 -10.39
CA TYR A 93 0.47 -0.32 -9.26
C TYR A 93 1.98 -0.47 -9.15
N THR A 94 2.66 0.61 -8.79
CA THR A 94 4.10 0.63 -8.58
C THR A 94 4.46 1.64 -7.50
N HIS A 95 5.71 1.66 -7.08
CA HIS A 95 6.22 2.67 -6.16
C HIS A 95 6.05 4.10 -6.69
N TRP A 96 6.04 5.06 -5.79
CA TRP A 96 6.21 6.46 -6.14
C TRP A 96 7.64 6.72 -6.62
N ASP A 97 7.79 7.49 -7.69
CA ASP A 97 9.08 7.69 -8.39
C ASP A 97 10.00 8.72 -7.73
N GLN A 98 9.59 9.29 -6.60
CA GLN A 98 10.37 10.22 -5.78
C GLN A 98 10.51 9.73 -4.33
N ASP A 99 10.39 8.42 -4.12
CA ASP A 99 10.67 7.77 -2.84
C ASP A 99 12.13 7.98 -2.43
N SER A 100 12.42 7.92 -1.14
CA SER A 100 13.78 8.02 -0.61
C SER A 100 14.65 6.79 -0.94
N HIS A 101 14.05 5.64 -1.27
CA HIS A 101 14.77 4.42 -1.61
C HIS A 101 15.05 4.35 -3.11
N GLN A 102 16.33 4.19 -3.45
CA GLN A 102 16.79 4.14 -4.86
C GLN A 102 16.12 3.01 -5.66
N ASP A 103 15.91 1.84 -5.07
CA ASP A 103 15.31 0.69 -5.75
C ASP A 103 13.82 0.91 -6.05
N HIS A 104 13.10 1.61 -5.15
CA HIS A 104 11.71 2.00 -5.41
C HIS A 104 11.62 2.91 -6.63
N ASN A 105 12.52 3.89 -6.72
CA ASN A 105 12.61 4.79 -7.87
C ASN A 105 12.98 4.04 -9.15
N ALA A 106 13.91 3.06 -9.06
CA ALA A 106 14.32 2.25 -10.19
C ALA A 106 13.16 1.40 -10.73
N VAL A 107 12.43 0.70 -9.85
CA VAL A 107 11.25 -0.10 -10.22
C VAL A 107 10.20 0.78 -10.88
N SER A 108 9.81 1.87 -10.24
CA SER A 108 8.80 2.79 -10.75
C SER A 108 9.14 3.29 -12.16
N ARG A 109 10.34 3.82 -12.37
CA ARG A 109 10.79 4.34 -13.66
C ARG A 109 10.93 3.25 -14.72
N ALA A 110 11.38 2.06 -14.35
CA ALA A 110 11.47 0.92 -15.27
C ALA A 110 10.08 0.44 -15.71
N ILE A 111 9.08 0.45 -14.80
CA ILE A 111 7.68 0.15 -15.13
C ILE A 111 7.11 1.18 -16.11
N LEU A 112 7.36 2.47 -15.90
CA LEU A 112 6.91 3.51 -16.84
C LEU A 112 7.53 3.33 -18.22
N ALA A 113 8.80 2.91 -18.28
CA ALA A 113 9.48 2.63 -19.55
C ALA A 113 8.92 1.39 -20.24
N ALA A 114 8.64 0.30 -19.50
CA ALA A 114 8.05 -0.92 -20.01
C ALA A 114 6.60 -0.71 -20.46
N GLY A 115 5.79 -0.05 -19.64
CA GLY A 115 4.35 0.13 -19.83
C GLY A 115 3.93 1.12 -20.91
N ARG A 116 4.87 1.78 -21.59
CA ARG A 116 4.56 2.84 -22.58
C ARG A 116 3.71 2.36 -23.77
N ARG A 117 3.76 1.07 -24.10
CA ARG A 117 3.01 0.46 -25.22
C ARG A 117 1.72 -0.26 -24.75
N ASN A 118 1.56 -0.45 -23.45
CA ASN A 118 0.44 -1.21 -22.89
C ASN A 118 -0.77 -0.30 -22.64
N ARG A 119 -1.96 -0.84 -22.84
CA ARG A 119 -3.22 -0.17 -22.54
C ARG A 119 -3.69 -0.52 -21.13
N CYS A 120 -2.92 -0.09 -20.13
CA CYS A 120 -3.29 -0.23 -18.73
C CYS A 120 -3.24 1.11 -18.01
N SER A 121 -4.04 1.27 -16.97
CA SER A 121 -3.90 2.37 -16.02
C SER A 121 -2.65 2.12 -15.16
N VAL A 122 -1.98 3.19 -14.73
CA VAL A 122 -0.80 3.12 -13.88
C VAL A 122 -0.97 4.10 -12.71
N LEU A 123 -0.91 3.56 -11.50
CA LEU A 123 -0.97 4.31 -10.25
C LEU A 123 0.28 4.03 -9.41
N MET A 124 0.75 5.05 -8.73
CA MET A 124 1.87 4.94 -7.78
C MET A 124 1.34 4.95 -6.35
N TYR A 125 1.75 3.98 -5.54
CA TYR A 125 1.37 3.94 -4.13
C TYR A 125 2.37 4.69 -3.26
N GLU A 126 1.86 5.23 -2.16
CA GLU A 126 2.66 5.92 -1.16
C GLU A 126 3.33 4.93 -0.22
N GLN A 127 4.66 4.98 -0.16
CA GLN A 127 5.42 4.24 0.82
C GLN A 127 6.52 5.12 1.41
N THR A 128 6.74 4.97 2.70
CA THR A 128 7.89 5.54 3.38
C THR A 128 8.51 4.47 4.27
N ILE A 129 9.81 4.39 4.23
CA ILE A 129 10.59 3.57 5.16
C ILE A 129 10.87 4.36 6.44
N PRO A 130 11.13 3.70 7.58
CA PRO A 130 11.56 4.40 8.79
C PRO A 130 12.78 5.30 8.52
N GLY A 131 12.67 6.58 8.89
CA GLY A 131 13.71 7.59 8.64
C GLY A 131 13.77 8.14 7.22
N GLY A 132 12.97 7.62 6.29
CA GLY A 132 12.92 8.12 4.92
C GLY A 132 12.30 9.52 4.83
N VAL A 133 13.00 10.43 4.16
CA VAL A 133 12.55 11.80 3.89
C VAL A 133 12.68 12.07 2.40
N THR A 134 11.65 12.66 1.83
CA THR A 134 11.63 13.02 0.41
C THR A 134 11.57 14.54 0.24
N PRO A 135 12.26 15.12 -0.76
CA PRO A 135 12.24 16.57 -0.98
C PRO A 135 10.92 17.09 -1.52
N GLY A 136 10.09 16.23 -2.09
CA GLY A 136 8.74 16.54 -2.60
C GLY A 136 7.64 15.89 -1.81
N GLY A 137 6.43 16.41 -1.89
CA GLY A 137 5.24 15.81 -1.30
C GLY A 137 4.58 14.81 -2.25
N PHE A 138 4.13 13.67 -1.72
CA PHE A 138 3.30 12.72 -2.46
C PHE A 138 1.97 13.36 -2.89
N LYS A 139 1.64 13.24 -4.16
CA LYS A 139 0.40 13.80 -4.72
C LYS A 139 -0.74 12.78 -4.59
N ALA A 140 -1.43 12.80 -3.47
CA ALA A 140 -2.59 11.95 -3.26
C ALA A 140 -3.76 12.41 -4.14
N GLN A 141 -4.09 11.64 -5.19
CA GLN A 141 -5.11 11.97 -6.18
C GLN A 141 -6.25 10.96 -6.20
N SER A 142 -5.96 9.69 -5.97
CA SER A 142 -6.95 8.63 -5.85
C SER A 142 -6.89 8.05 -4.45
N PHE A 143 -8.03 7.78 -3.83
CA PHE A 143 -8.13 7.30 -2.46
C PHE A 143 -8.97 6.04 -2.38
N VAL A 144 -8.53 5.08 -1.57
CA VAL A 144 -9.25 3.83 -1.31
C VAL A 144 -9.51 3.71 0.19
N ASP A 145 -10.79 3.61 0.57
CA ASP A 145 -11.19 3.28 1.95
C ASP A 145 -10.81 1.83 2.26
N ILE A 146 -9.90 1.66 3.23
CA ILE A 146 -9.41 0.37 3.71
C ILE A 146 -9.79 0.12 5.17
N THR A 147 -10.83 0.79 5.67
CA THR A 147 -11.24 0.70 7.09
C THR A 147 -11.44 -0.74 7.52
N ASP A 148 -12.09 -1.56 6.69
CA ASP A 148 -12.37 -2.96 6.99
C ASP A 148 -11.16 -3.89 6.74
N TYR A 149 -10.07 -3.36 6.17
CA TYR A 149 -8.90 -4.13 5.72
C TYR A 149 -7.62 -3.82 6.48
N ILE A 150 -7.62 -2.80 7.36
CA ILE A 150 -6.41 -2.36 8.07
C ILE A 150 -5.75 -3.46 8.89
N ASP A 151 -6.53 -4.32 9.53
CA ASP A 151 -5.98 -5.41 10.34
C ASP A 151 -5.37 -6.51 9.47
N ARG A 152 -5.93 -6.78 8.28
CA ARG A 152 -5.33 -7.72 7.32
C ARG A 152 -4.02 -7.16 6.75
N LYS A 153 -4.00 -5.88 6.40
CA LYS A 153 -2.77 -5.17 6.01
C LYS A 153 -1.69 -5.29 7.09
N CYS A 154 -2.01 -5.00 8.34
CA CYS A 154 -1.04 -5.11 9.43
C CYS A 154 -0.54 -6.55 9.61
N ARG A 155 -1.42 -7.55 9.51
CA ARG A 155 -1.00 -8.97 9.58
C ARG A 155 -0.07 -9.35 8.43
N SER A 156 -0.32 -8.89 7.21
CA SER A 156 0.56 -9.18 6.07
C SER A 156 1.95 -8.56 6.22
N ILE A 157 2.08 -7.44 6.92
CA ILE A 157 3.37 -6.84 7.25
C ILE A 157 4.09 -7.63 8.36
N LEU A 158 3.36 -8.07 9.39
CA LEU A 158 3.93 -8.76 10.56
C LEU A 158 4.52 -10.13 10.23
N VAL A 159 4.21 -10.74 9.10
CA VAL A 159 4.85 -12.01 8.68
C VAL A 159 6.29 -11.81 8.20
N HIS A 160 6.67 -10.58 7.83
CA HIS A 160 8.05 -10.23 7.45
C HIS A 160 8.94 -10.06 8.69
N ARG A 161 9.15 -11.16 9.43
CA ARG A 161 9.88 -11.17 10.72
C ARG A 161 11.29 -10.63 10.58
N THR A 162 11.97 -10.94 9.49
CA THR A 162 13.32 -10.41 9.22
C THR A 162 13.37 -8.89 9.23
N GLN A 163 12.34 -8.23 8.69
CA GLN A 163 12.25 -6.77 8.64
C GLN A 163 11.81 -6.19 9.98
N ILE A 164 10.91 -6.85 10.70
CA ILE A 164 10.52 -6.47 12.05
C ILE A 164 11.75 -6.48 12.96
N ASP A 165 12.54 -7.55 12.95
CA ASP A 165 13.71 -7.70 13.81
C ASP A 165 14.83 -6.72 13.41
N GLN A 166 15.06 -6.52 12.10
CA GLN A 166 16.07 -5.59 11.58
C GLN A 166 15.77 -4.13 11.98
N ASN A 167 14.51 -3.76 12.03
CA ASN A 167 14.08 -2.39 12.37
C ASN A 167 13.79 -2.21 13.87
N GLY A 168 14.22 -3.13 14.74
CA GLY A 168 14.14 -3.02 16.19
C GLY A 168 12.73 -3.23 16.75
N GLY A 169 11.92 -4.05 16.11
CA GLY A 169 10.57 -4.42 16.52
C GLY A 169 9.48 -3.84 15.62
N ASP A 170 8.25 -3.96 16.05
CA ASP A 170 7.06 -3.61 15.26
C ASP A 170 6.57 -2.16 15.43
N TRP A 171 7.31 -1.33 16.15
CA TRP A 171 6.95 0.07 16.46
C TRP A 171 6.63 0.91 15.20
N TRP A 172 7.29 0.62 14.09
CA TRP A 172 7.11 1.36 12.83
C TRP A 172 5.76 1.05 12.16
N LEU A 173 5.06 -0.02 12.56
CA LEU A 173 3.68 -0.25 12.16
C LEU A 173 2.73 0.87 12.59
N ASP A 174 3.04 1.55 13.71
CA ASP A 174 2.30 2.73 14.12
C ASP A 174 2.39 3.84 13.07
N GLY A 175 3.56 3.99 12.42
CA GLY A 175 3.74 4.90 11.30
C GLY A 175 2.89 4.50 10.07
N VAL A 176 2.83 3.22 9.75
CA VAL A 176 1.98 2.71 8.65
C VAL A 176 0.50 2.94 8.95
N ARG A 177 0.05 2.63 10.17
CA ARG A 177 -1.33 2.91 10.63
C ARG A 177 -1.62 4.41 10.65
N GLY A 178 -0.69 5.21 11.16
CA GLY A 178 -0.81 6.68 11.21
C GLY A 178 -0.98 7.29 9.81
N ARG A 179 -0.22 6.83 8.83
CA ARG A 179 -0.40 7.24 7.44
C ARG A 179 -1.78 6.82 6.91
N ALA A 180 -2.19 5.58 7.15
CA ALA A 180 -3.51 5.12 6.75
C ALA A 180 -4.65 5.92 7.43
N MET A 181 -4.50 6.31 8.70
CA MET A 181 -5.43 7.20 9.39
C MET A 181 -5.45 8.59 8.75
N TYR A 182 -4.30 9.16 8.43
CA TYR A 182 -4.21 10.46 7.78
C TYR A 182 -4.87 10.46 6.40
N ARG A 183 -4.65 9.43 5.58
CA ARG A 183 -5.30 9.30 4.26
C ARG A 183 -6.79 9.01 4.40
N GLY A 184 -7.20 8.24 5.40
CA GLY A 184 -8.61 8.05 5.75
C GLY A 184 -9.29 9.35 6.15
N TYR A 185 -8.64 10.15 7.00
CA TYR A 185 -9.15 11.47 7.40
C TYR A 185 -9.43 12.39 6.19
N GLN A 186 -8.54 12.39 5.19
CA GLN A 186 -8.71 13.20 3.98
C GLN A 186 -9.94 12.81 3.13
N MET A 187 -10.43 11.58 3.25
CA MET A 187 -11.59 11.08 2.51
C MET A 187 -12.81 10.78 3.38
N ASN A 188 -12.80 11.24 4.63
CA ASN A 188 -13.85 10.98 5.62
C ASN A 188 -14.10 9.47 5.90
N ALA A 189 -13.00 8.70 5.99
CA ALA A 189 -12.96 7.30 6.41
C ALA A 189 -11.99 7.13 7.59
N ARG A 190 -12.05 5.99 8.28
CA ARG A 190 -11.15 5.74 9.42
C ARG A 190 -9.72 5.43 8.95
N PHE A 191 -9.59 4.65 7.88
CA PHE A 191 -8.31 4.30 7.27
C PHE A 191 -8.42 4.37 5.75
N GLY A 192 -7.39 4.90 5.10
CA GLY A 192 -7.31 5.00 3.65
C GLY A 192 -5.91 4.71 3.12
N GLU A 193 -5.84 4.37 1.85
CA GLU A 193 -4.62 4.36 1.06
C GLU A 193 -4.78 5.34 -0.09
N ALA A 194 -3.69 5.99 -0.48
CA ALA A 194 -3.70 7.01 -1.51
C ALA A 194 -2.72 6.69 -2.63
N PHE A 195 -3.06 7.16 -3.83
CA PHE A 195 -2.32 6.89 -5.04
C PHE A 195 -2.12 8.17 -5.84
N GLU A 196 -0.93 8.32 -6.44
CA GLU A 196 -0.68 9.27 -7.51
C GLU A 196 -1.07 8.64 -8.85
N VAL A 197 -1.85 9.34 -9.65
CA VAL A 197 -2.32 8.84 -10.96
C VAL A 197 -1.32 9.26 -12.03
N VAL A 198 -0.63 8.29 -12.61
CA VAL A 198 0.30 8.52 -13.72
C VAL A 198 -0.44 8.49 -15.06
N LYS A 199 -1.27 7.46 -15.22
CA LYS A 199 -2.08 7.26 -16.43
C LYS A 199 -3.36 6.54 -16.03
N GLU A 200 -4.49 7.09 -16.42
CA GLU A 200 -5.79 6.45 -16.27
C GLU A 200 -6.41 6.21 -17.65
N ILE A 201 -6.78 4.95 -17.88
CA ILE A 201 -7.56 4.58 -19.06
C ILE A 201 -8.98 4.31 -18.59
N GLU A 202 -9.92 5.06 -19.15
CA GLU A 202 -11.32 4.96 -18.81
C GLU A 202 -11.86 3.56 -19.20
N VAL A 203 -11.94 2.70 -18.21
CA VAL A 203 -12.59 1.39 -18.25
C VAL A 203 -13.41 1.24 -16.97
N ASN A 204 -14.48 2.00 -16.79
CA ASN A 204 -15.42 1.87 -15.66
C ASN A 204 -14.76 1.65 -14.27
N PHE A 205 -13.56 2.17 -14.09
CA PHE A 205 -12.71 1.93 -12.92
C PHE A 205 -13.31 2.55 -11.66
N GLY A 206 -13.85 3.75 -11.77
CA GLY A 206 -14.45 4.47 -10.65
C GLY A 206 -15.65 3.78 -10.02
N HIS A 207 -16.38 2.95 -10.76
CA HIS A 207 -17.57 2.27 -10.23
C HIS A 207 -17.25 1.04 -9.37
N ARG A 208 -16.13 0.34 -9.59
CA ARG A 208 -15.84 -0.90 -8.85
C ARG A 208 -15.20 -0.70 -7.48
N LEU A 209 -14.36 0.31 -7.32
CA LEU A 209 -13.71 0.60 -6.03
C LEU A 209 -14.49 1.63 -5.19
N ALA A 210 -15.33 2.46 -5.82
CA ALA A 210 -15.96 3.59 -5.16
C ALA A 210 -17.27 3.28 -4.44
N MET A 211 -17.99 2.21 -4.77
CA MET A 211 -19.35 2.05 -4.24
C MET A 211 -19.72 0.62 -3.85
N ARG A 212 -19.32 0.21 -2.65
CA ARG A 212 -20.31 -0.46 -1.81
C ARG A 212 -21.04 0.65 -1.04
N PRO A 213 -22.38 0.81 -1.19
CA PRO A 213 -23.13 1.67 -0.32
C PRO A 213 -22.88 1.22 1.11
N ARG A 214 -22.57 2.15 2.02
CA ARG A 214 -22.56 1.85 3.44
C ARG A 214 -23.89 1.19 3.76
N PRO A 215 -23.95 0.05 4.47
CA PRO A 215 -25.21 -0.48 4.93
C PRO A 215 -25.89 0.65 5.73
N ASN A 216 -27.08 1.08 5.27
CA ASN A 216 -27.90 2.05 5.96
C ASN A 216 -28.15 1.49 7.37
N GLY A 217 -27.54 2.07 8.41
CA GLY A 217 -27.86 1.68 9.77
C GLY A 217 -26.78 1.84 10.84
N ALA A 218 -25.60 2.38 10.54
CA ALA A 218 -24.72 2.86 11.61
C ALA A 218 -24.79 4.38 11.67
N GLY A 219 -25.84 4.90 12.29
CA GLY A 219 -25.84 6.25 12.81
C GLY A 219 -24.67 6.42 13.78
N PRO A 220 -24.20 7.67 14.02
CA PRO A 220 -23.16 7.91 15.01
C PRO A 220 -23.60 7.28 16.32
N GLY A 221 -22.78 6.32 16.81
CA GLY A 221 -23.07 5.57 18.04
C GLY A 221 -23.49 6.53 19.13
N GLU A 222 -24.53 6.14 19.85
CA GLU A 222 -25.09 6.85 20.97
C GLU A 222 -23.97 7.30 21.91
N GLY A 223 -24.01 8.60 22.23
CA GLY A 223 -22.96 9.29 22.97
C GLY A 223 -22.61 8.58 24.27
N HIS A 224 -21.32 8.49 24.53
CA HIS A 224 -20.84 8.36 25.89
C HIS A 224 -21.43 9.52 26.71
N PRO A 225 -22.07 9.26 27.84
CA PRO A 225 -22.55 10.33 28.72
C PRO A 225 -21.33 11.14 29.17
N ALA A 226 -21.39 12.45 28.97
CA ALA A 226 -20.41 13.38 29.51
C ALA A 226 -20.30 13.15 31.04
N PRO A 227 -19.08 13.18 31.61
CA PRO A 227 -18.92 13.11 33.06
C PRO A 227 -19.62 14.32 33.68
N GLY A 228 -20.50 14.02 34.66
CA GLY A 228 -21.32 14.98 35.36
C GLY A 228 -20.47 16.10 35.93
N ARG A 229 -20.88 17.34 35.68
CA ARG A 229 -20.38 18.50 36.42
C ARG A 229 -20.96 18.43 37.83
N ASP A 230 -20.15 18.00 38.78
CA ASP A 230 -20.44 18.24 40.18
C ASP A 230 -20.30 19.74 40.45
N ALA A 231 -21.43 20.34 40.75
CA ALA A 231 -21.53 21.67 41.32
C ALA A 231 -21.23 21.62 42.80
N THR A 232 -20.55 22.67 43.27
CA THR A 232 -20.36 23.07 44.67
C THR A 232 -19.06 22.60 45.36
N SER A 233 -18.05 23.45 45.33
CA SER A 233 -17.30 23.75 46.54
C SER A 233 -17.09 25.26 46.64
N GLN A 234 -17.81 25.86 47.57
CA GLN A 234 -17.61 27.22 48.05
C GLN A 234 -16.21 27.32 48.69
N MET A 235 -15.44 28.29 48.26
CA MET A 235 -14.25 28.72 49.01
C MET A 235 -14.66 29.68 50.15
N PRO A 236 -14.14 29.52 51.36
CA PRO A 236 -14.29 30.51 52.42
C PRO A 236 -13.34 31.72 52.17
N ARG A 237 -13.90 32.91 52.30
CA ARG A 237 -13.15 34.16 52.39
C ARG A 237 -12.50 34.20 53.76
N THR A 238 -11.19 34.37 53.82
CA THR A 238 -10.51 34.85 55.01
C THR A 238 -9.79 36.18 54.70
N ARG A 239 -9.85 37.01 55.70
CA ARG A 239 -9.41 38.39 55.76
C ARG A 239 -7.92 38.57 55.43
#